data_0c889fb54a155573e45044b2f319818a
#
_entry.id   0c889fb54a155573e45044b2f319818a
#
_cell.length_a   1.000
_cell.length_b   1.000
_cell.length_c   1.000
_cell.angle_alpha   90.00
_cell.angle_beta   90.00
_cell.angle_gamma   90.00
#
_symmetry.space_group_name_H-M   'P 1'
#
loop_
_entity.id
_entity.type
_entity.pdbx_description
1 polymer ?
#
loop_
_entity_poly.entity_id
_entity_poly.type
_entity_poly.pdbx_seq_one_letter_code
_entity_poly.pdbx_strand_id
1 'polypeptide(L)'
;MKKYLFIPFVAVFLASCHESLEERAEREAKEFTKKNCPMKVSEYVTNDSMTYEKDSHTIHYYYSIKGKADTTALDKKQAKAELIKGIKDATGIRNYKENGFNFAYTYYSTKNKGQILLDVKITPKEYNTK
;
A
#
# COMPACT_ATOMS: atom_id res chain seq x y z
N MET A 1 -41.19 26.20 -14.78
CA MET A 1 -40.24 26.53 -15.80
C MET A 1 -38.82 26.53 -15.31
N LYS A 2 -38.57 27.14 -14.22
CA LYS A 2 -37.21 27.29 -13.71
C LYS A 2 -36.63 26.01 -13.15
N LYS A 3 -37.46 25.10 -12.77
CA LYS A 3 -37.02 23.83 -12.19
C LYS A 3 -36.26 22.96 -13.16
N TYR A 4 -36.43 23.18 -14.41
CA TYR A 4 -35.75 22.39 -15.41
C TYR A 4 -34.23 22.54 -15.40
N LEU A 5 -33.80 23.67 -14.92
CA LEU A 5 -32.39 24.01 -14.91
C LEU A 5 -31.57 23.22 -13.90
N PHE A 6 -32.23 22.77 -12.85
CA PHE A 6 -31.51 22.09 -11.79
C PHE A 6 -31.12 20.64 -12.12
N ILE A 7 -31.97 19.97 -12.88
CA ILE A 7 -31.80 18.56 -13.15
C ILE A 7 -30.48 18.25 -13.88
N PRO A 8 -30.19 18.86 -15.02
CA PRO A 8 -28.96 18.58 -15.71
C PRO A 8 -27.72 19.01 -14.93
N PHE A 9 -27.87 20.07 -14.16
CA PHE A 9 -26.77 20.57 -13.37
C PHE A 9 -26.36 19.57 -12.30
N VAL A 10 -27.34 19.00 -11.62
CA VAL A 10 -27.08 18.01 -10.57
C VAL A 10 -26.43 16.75 -11.15
N ALA A 11 -26.89 16.33 -12.29
CA ALA A 11 -26.34 15.15 -12.94
C ALA A 11 -24.86 15.30 -13.29
N VAL A 12 -24.49 16.46 -13.80
CA VAL A 12 -23.10 16.75 -14.13
C VAL A 12 -22.24 16.75 -12.86
N PHE A 13 -22.76 17.33 -11.82
CA PHE A 13 -22.04 17.41 -10.56
C PHE A 13 -21.76 16.04 -9.97
N LEU A 14 -22.73 15.15 -10.00
CA LEU A 14 -22.57 13.81 -9.48
C LEU A 14 -21.54 13.01 -10.30
N ALA A 15 -21.54 13.18 -11.60
CA ALA A 15 -20.61 12.46 -12.46
C ALA A 15 -19.15 12.85 -12.19
N SER A 16 -18.89 14.11 -11.84
CA SER A 16 -17.55 14.59 -11.62
C SER A 16 -16.93 14.13 -10.29
N CYS A 17 -17.72 13.51 -9.41
CA CYS A 17 -17.24 13.10 -8.10
C CYS A 17 -16.85 11.61 -8.03
N HIS A 18 -16.88 10.91 -9.15
CA HIS A 18 -16.70 9.48 -9.16
C HIS A 18 -15.25 9.10 -9.48
N GLU A 19 -14.59 8.47 -8.52
CA GLU A 19 -13.24 7.93 -8.67
C GLU A 19 -13.31 6.45 -8.29
N SER A 20 -12.75 5.56 -9.13
CA SER A 20 -12.71 4.15 -8.80
C SER A 20 -11.74 3.90 -7.65
N LEU A 21 -11.89 2.76 -6.98
CA LEU A 21 -10.99 2.42 -5.88
C LEU A 21 -9.55 2.21 -6.40
N GLU A 22 -9.42 1.68 -7.61
CA GLU A 22 -8.11 1.49 -8.24
C GLU A 22 -7.44 2.83 -8.54
N GLU A 23 -8.19 3.77 -9.08
CA GLU A 23 -7.69 5.12 -9.34
C GLU A 23 -7.28 5.80 -8.05
N ARG A 24 -8.06 5.60 -7.01
CA ARG A 24 -7.75 6.13 -5.69
C ARG A 24 -6.47 5.52 -5.12
N ALA A 25 -6.30 4.21 -5.28
CA ALA A 25 -5.10 3.53 -4.81
C ALA A 25 -3.85 4.08 -5.49
N GLU A 26 -3.92 4.28 -6.81
CA GLU A 26 -2.81 4.87 -7.55
C GLU A 26 -2.50 6.28 -7.10
N ARG A 27 -3.54 7.08 -6.95
CA ARG A 27 -3.37 8.47 -6.51
C ARG A 27 -2.79 8.54 -5.10
N GLU A 28 -3.33 7.76 -4.18
CA GLU A 28 -2.86 7.78 -2.80
C GLU A 28 -1.42 7.28 -2.69
N ALA A 29 -1.04 6.28 -3.47
CA ALA A 29 0.33 5.78 -3.47
C ALA A 29 1.30 6.86 -3.95
N LYS A 30 0.96 7.55 -5.03
CA LYS A 30 1.80 8.63 -5.55
C LYS A 30 1.91 9.80 -4.58
N GLU A 31 0.79 10.19 -3.98
CA GLU A 31 0.79 11.29 -3.02
C GLU A 31 1.57 10.95 -1.76
N PHE A 32 1.39 9.75 -1.25
CA PHE A 32 2.12 9.30 -0.07
C PHE A 32 3.63 9.31 -0.32
N THR A 33 4.05 8.77 -1.46
CA THR A 33 5.46 8.75 -1.82
C THR A 33 6.02 10.16 -1.93
N LYS A 34 5.31 11.03 -2.61
CA LYS A 34 5.76 12.40 -2.83
C LYS A 34 5.84 13.20 -1.54
N LYS A 35 4.86 13.05 -0.67
CA LYS A 35 4.75 13.89 0.53
C LYS A 35 5.53 13.35 1.72
N ASN A 36 5.63 12.04 1.85
CA ASN A 36 6.15 11.43 3.06
C ASN A 36 7.45 10.67 2.91
N CYS A 37 7.75 10.17 1.73
CA CYS A 37 8.93 9.33 1.54
C CYS A 37 10.17 10.13 1.12
N PRO A 38 11.35 9.71 1.54
CA PRO A 38 11.60 8.58 2.41
C PRO A 38 11.19 8.88 3.86
N MET A 39 10.59 7.90 4.50
CA MET A 39 10.08 8.08 5.86
C MET A 39 10.66 7.01 6.78
N LYS A 40 11.34 7.46 7.84
CA LYS A 40 11.91 6.55 8.82
C LYS A 40 10.77 5.93 9.65
N VAL A 41 10.64 4.60 9.60
CA VAL A 41 9.59 3.90 10.34
C VAL A 41 10.12 3.26 11.61
N SER A 42 11.42 3.01 11.68
CA SER A 42 12.09 2.56 12.89
C SER A 42 13.56 2.91 12.79
N GLU A 43 14.33 2.53 13.80
CA GLU A 43 15.76 2.85 13.84
C GLU A 43 16.52 2.37 12.60
N TYR A 44 16.15 1.20 12.11
CA TYR A 44 16.88 0.55 11.02
C TYR A 44 16.10 0.47 9.71
N VAL A 45 14.86 0.93 9.67
CA VAL A 45 13.98 0.74 8.51
C VAL A 45 13.40 2.05 8.03
N THR A 46 13.51 2.28 6.74
CA THR A 46 12.94 3.46 6.07
C THR A 46 11.95 3.01 5.00
N ASN A 47 10.79 3.66 4.95
CA ASN A 47 9.85 3.47 3.85
C ASN A 47 10.29 4.37 2.71
N ASP A 48 10.66 3.77 1.58
CA ASP A 48 11.18 4.51 0.44
C ASP A 48 10.11 4.96 -0.54
N SER A 49 9.07 4.15 -0.71
CA SER A 49 7.99 4.48 -1.64
C SER A 49 6.81 3.53 -1.47
N MET A 50 5.72 3.91 -2.11
CA MET A 50 4.52 3.08 -2.20
C MET A 50 3.99 3.21 -3.62
N THR A 51 3.61 2.09 -4.23
CA THR A 51 3.06 2.07 -5.58
C THR A 51 1.78 1.24 -5.60
N TYR A 52 0.99 1.45 -6.65
CA TYR A 52 -0.13 0.57 -6.94
C TYR A 52 0.17 -0.16 -8.25
N GLU A 53 0.15 -1.49 -8.20
CA GLU A 53 0.39 -2.35 -9.36
C GLU A 53 -0.96 -2.81 -9.89
N LYS A 54 -1.36 -2.21 -10.98
CA LYS A 54 -2.68 -2.41 -11.55
C LYS A 54 -2.93 -3.86 -11.98
N ASP A 55 -1.95 -4.46 -12.65
CA ASP A 55 -2.11 -5.81 -13.20
C ASP A 55 -2.35 -6.87 -12.14
N SER A 56 -1.74 -6.71 -10.98
CA SER A 56 -1.86 -7.67 -9.89
C SER A 56 -2.78 -7.19 -8.77
N HIS A 57 -3.40 -6.03 -8.92
CA HIS A 57 -4.30 -5.46 -7.93
C HIS A 57 -3.62 -5.34 -6.57
N THR A 58 -2.39 -4.82 -6.57
CA THR A 58 -1.51 -4.84 -5.40
C THR A 58 -1.07 -3.45 -4.99
N ILE A 59 -1.17 -3.15 -3.71
CA ILE A 59 -0.52 -1.99 -3.11
C ILE A 59 0.83 -2.49 -2.62
N HIS A 60 1.91 -1.88 -3.11
CA HIS A 60 3.26 -2.36 -2.88
C HIS A 60 4.07 -1.32 -2.10
N TYR A 61 4.61 -1.73 -0.96
CA TYR A 61 5.44 -0.89 -0.09
C TYR A 61 6.90 -1.29 -0.26
N TYR A 62 7.78 -0.30 -0.43
CA TYR A 62 9.21 -0.51 -0.59
C TYR A 62 9.96 0.08 0.58
N TYR A 63 10.85 -0.70 1.14
CA TYR A 63 11.63 -0.31 2.32
C TYR A 63 13.11 -0.57 2.09
N SER A 64 13.94 0.15 2.85
CA SER A 64 15.36 -0.16 2.95
C SER A 64 15.72 -0.40 4.40
N ILE A 65 16.64 -1.32 4.62
CA ILE A 65 17.11 -1.70 5.96
C ILE A 65 18.58 -1.34 6.06
N LYS A 66 18.97 -0.75 7.21
CA LYS A 66 20.36 -0.36 7.43
C LYS A 66 20.86 -0.89 8.77
N GLY A 67 22.16 -0.70 8.99
CA GLY A 67 22.78 -1.04 10.26
C GLY A 67 22.79 -2.52 10.54
N LYS A 68 22.67 -2.88 11.80
CA LYS A 68 22.75 -4.29 12.19
C LYS A 68 21.54 -5.13 11.79
N ALA A 69 20.45 -4.50 11.40
CA ALA A 69 19.29 -5.23 10.87
C ALA A 69 19.47 -5.59 9.39
N ASP A 70 20.45 -5.00 8.73
CA ASP A 70 20.77 -5.25 7.32
C ASP A 70 21.53 -6.56 7.21
N THR A 71 20.79 -7.67 7.15
CA THR A 71 21.37 -9.02 7.18
C THR A 71 20.47 -9.98 6.40
N THR A 72 21.09 -11.02 5.83
CA THR A 72 20.34 -12.07 5.16
C THR A 72 19.79 -13.11 6.14
N ALA A 73 20.09 -12.97 7.43
CA ALA A 73 19.64 -13.90 8.47
C ALA A 73 18.27 -13.55 9.05
N LEU A 74 17.43 -12.84 8.30
CA LEU A 74 16.09 -12.50 8.73
C LEU A 74 15.21 -13.74 8.83
N ASP A 75 14.40 -13.79 9.89
CA ASP A 75 13.36 -14.82 10.01
C ASP A 75 12.18 -14.40 9.12
N LYS A 76 12.20 -14.88 7.89
CA LYS A 76 11.20 -14.48 6.89
C LYS A 76 9.78 -14.92 7.24
N LYS A 77 9.68 -16.09 7.86
CA LYS A 77 8.37 -16.62 8.26
C LYS A 77 7.74 -15.75 9.34
N GLN A 78 8.52 -15.37 10.34
CA GLN A 78 8.03 -14.50 11.40
C GLN A 78 7.71 -13.11 10.87
N ALA A 79 8.56 -12.57 10.00
CA ALA A 79 8.33 -11.27 9.40
C ALA A 79 7.02 -11.24 8.62
N LYS A 80 6.75 -12.28 7.83
CA LYS A 80 5.49 -12.37 7.09
C LYS A 80 4.30 -12.43 8.02
N ALA A 81 4.40 -13.21 9.10
CA ALA A 81 3.32 -13.33 10.07
C ALA A 81 2.99 -11.98 10.71
N GLU A 82 4.01 -11.19 11.04
CA GLU A 82 3.82 -9.87 11.62
C GLU A 82 3.18 -8.91 10.62
N LEU A 83 3.56 -8.99 9.34
CA LEU A 83 2.96 -8.16 8.30
C LEU A 83 1.49 -8.51 8.11
N ILE A 84 1.16 -9.78 8.12
CA ILE A 84 -0.24 -10.22 8.02
C ILE A 84 -1.05 -9.65 9.19
N LYS A 85 -0.50 -9.74 10.39
CA LYS A 85 -1.18 -9.19 11.57
C LYS A 85 -1.39 -7.70 11.44
N GLY A 86 -0.37 -6.98 10.94
CA GLY A 86 -0.48 -5.55 10.72
C GLY A 86 -1.59 -5.19 9.74
N ILE A 87 -1.71 -5.96 8.67
CA ILE A 87 -2.79 -5.73 7.69
C ILE A 87 -4.14 -6.00 8.30
N LYS A 88 -4.28 -7.08 9.05
CA LYS A 88 -5.55 -7.41 9.73
C LYS A 88 -6.00 -6.29 10.65
N ASP A 89 -5.06 -5.70 11.37
CA ASP A 89 -5.36 -4.69 12.38
C ASP A 89 -5.51 -3.29 11.81
N ALA A 90 -5.03 -3.05 10.59
CA ALA A 90 -5.04 -1.71 10.02
C ALA A 90 -6.45 -1.31 9.56
N THR A 91 -6.95 -0.20 10.09
CA THR A 91 -8.27 0.31 9.73
C THR A 91 -8.23 1.26 8.54
N GLY A 92 -7.09 1.91 8.31
CA GLY A 92 -6.94 2.88 7.22
C GLY A 92 -7.01 2.27 5.83
N ILE A 93 -6.85 0.95 5.72
CA ILE A 93 -6.89 0.24 4.44
C ILE A 93 -8.12 -0.66 4.32
N ARG A 94 -9.14 -0.39 5.13
CA ARG A 94 -10.35 -1.21 5.15
C ARG A 94 -10.99 -1.36 3.78
N ASN A 95 -11.13 -0.26 3.05
CA ASN A 95 -11.77 -0.31 1.73
C ASN A 95 -11.01 -1.20 0.77
N TYR A 96 -9.70 -1.16 0.82
CA TYR A 96 -8.87 -1.99 -0.03
C TYR A 96 -8.98 -3.46 0.35
N LYS A 97 -8.99 -3.76 1.64
CA LYS A 97 -9.17 -5.13 2.12
C LYS A 97 -10.51 -5.71 1.72
N GLU A 98 -11.57 -4.92 1.85
CA GLU A 98 -12.93 -5.35 1.51
C GLU A 98 -13.09 -5.60 0.01
N ASN A 99 -12.24 -5.00 -0.80
CA ASN A 99 -12.29 -5.14 -2.24
C ASN A 99 -11.20 -6.07 -2.79
N GLY A 100 -10.59 -6.87 -1.92
CA GLY A 100 -9.72 -7.96 -2.34
C GLY A 100 -8.35 -7.56 -2.85
N PHE A 101 -7.83 -6.42 -2.41
CA PHE A 101 -6.48 -5.99 -2.81
C PHE A 101 -5.43 -6.88 -2.17
N ASN A 102 -4.33 -7.09 -2.90
CA ASN A 102 -3.12 -7.70 -2.35
C ASN A 102 -2.23 -6.61 -1.79
N PHE A 103 -1.38 -6.98 -0.83
CA PHE A 103 -0.40 -6.06 -0.25
C PHE A 103 0.97 -6.71 -0.35
N ALA A 104 1.92 -5.99 -0.93
CA ALA A 104 3.27 -6.50 -1.11
C ALA A 104 4.27 -5.62 -0.37
N TYR A 105 5.33 -6.25 0.12
CA TYR A 105 6.38 -5.60 0.89
C TYR A 105 7.72 -6.08 0.40
N THR A 106 8.56 -5.16 -0.02
CA THR A 106 9.92 -5.48 -0.46
C THR A 106 10.90 -4.69 0.37
N TYR A 107 11.84 -5.38 1.00
CA TYR A 107 12.87 -4.78 1.85
C TYR A 107 14.23 -4.98 1.20
N TYR A 108 14.93 -3.88 0.96
CA TYR A 108 16.25 -3.90 0.35
C TYR A 108 17.34 -3.64 1.36
N SER A 109 18.51 -4.22 1.10
CA SER A 109 19.73 -3.92 1.83
C SER A 109 20.24 -2.53 1.46
N THR A 110 20.66 -1.75 2.44
CA THR A 110 21.36 -0.49 2.19
C THR A 110 22.82 -0.77 1.88
N LYS A 111 23.40 -1.72 2.58
CA LYS A 111 24.81 -2.06 2.44
C LYS A 111 25.13 -2.66 1.07
N ASN A 112 24.27 -3.56 0.62
CA ASN A 112 24.44 -4.23 -0.68
C ASN A 112 23.32 -3.78 -1.61
N LYS A 113 23.58 -2.69 -2.33
CA LYS A 113 22.57 -2.06 -3.18
C LYS A 113 21.95 -3.04 -4.17
N GLY A 114 20.63 -3.07 -4.20
CA GLY A 114 19.90 -3.97 -5.10
C GLY A 114 19.59 -5.35 -4.51
N GLN A 115 20.17 -5.68 -3.36
CA GLN A 115 19.89 -6.97 -2.72
C GLN A 115 18.56 -6.92 -1.99
N ILE A 116 17.69 -7.88 -2.28
CA ILE A 116 16.40 -8.02 -1.61
C ILE A 116 16.60 -8.90 -0.38
N LEU A 117 16.24 -8.39 0.78
CA LEU A 117 16.30 -9.12 2.03
C LEU A 117 15.00 -9.83 2.35
N LEU A 118 13.88 -9.23 1.94
CA LEU A 118 12.57 -9.80 2.17
C LEU A 118 11.63 -9.33 1.06
N ASP A 119 10.87 -10.26 0.51
CA ASP A 119 9.91 -9.95 -0.54
C ASP A 119 8.67 -10.79 -0.28
N VAL A 120 7.57 -10.13 0.13
CA VAL A 120 6.36 -10.79 0.60
C VAL A 120 5.14 -10.21 -0.08
N LYS A 121 4.27 -11.09 -0.57
CA LYS A 121 2.95 -10.68 -1.07
C LYS A 121 1.89 -11.35 -0.20
N ILE A 122 0.99 -10.53 0.33
CA ILE A 122 -0.06 -11.00 1.21
C ILE A 122 -1.40 -10.85 0.50
N THR A 123 -2.14 -11.95 0.43
CA THR A 123 -3.39 -12.03 -0.33
C THR A 123 -4.59 -11.97 0.60
N PRO A 124 -5.80 -11.71 0.05
CA PRO A 124 -7.02 -11.74 0.87
C PRO A 124 -7.22 -13.03 1.65
N LYS A 125 -6.80 -14.14 1.06
CA LYS A 125 -6.90 -15.43 1.73
C LYS A 125 -6.13 -15.44 3.04
N GLU A 126 -4.99 -14.75 3.06
CA GLU A 126 -4.13 -14.72 4.24
C GLU A 126 -4.59 -13.73 5.30
N TYR A 127 -5.04 -12.55 4.89
CA TYR A 127 -5.46 -11.56 5.90
C TYR A 127 -6.92 -11.71 6.32
N ASN A 128 -7.72 -12.50 5.61
CA ASN A 128 -9.10 -12.77 6.00
C ASN A 128 -9.25 -13.99 6.91
N THR A 129 -8.18 -14.70 7.21
CA THR A 129 -8.24 -15.84 8.13
C THR A 129 -8.41 -15.35 9.56
N LYS A 130 -9.08 -16.16 10.38
CA LYS A 130 -9.28 -15.81 11.79
C LYS A 130 -8.20 -16.34 12.68
#